data_9e962c03d8aa0016b2aa703807f9510a
#
_entry.id   9e962c03d8aa0016b2aa703807f9510a
#
_cell.length_a   1.000
_cell.length_b   1.000
_cell.length_c   1.000
_cell.angle_alpha   90.00
_cell.angle_beta   90.00
_cell.angle_gamma   90.00
#
_symmetry.space_group_name_H-M   'P 1'
#
loop_
_entity.id
_entity.type
_entity.pdbx_description
1 polymer ?
#
loop_
_entity_poly.entity_id
_entity_poly.type
_entity_poly.pdbx_seq_one_letter_code
_entity_poly.pdbx_strand_id
1 'polypeptide(L)'
;MRNTLLLLTFIITIFACNTKHDYPSDVTQNFMNSCQMTSGGNQENCSCLLDKIQKKYTYEEFSAIEVKMQAGQTPTDFLDYVGKVRAECSKK
;
A
#
# COMPACT_ATOMS: atom_id res chain seq x y z
N MET A 1 29.78 24.23 -16.71
CA MET A 1 29.01 23.33 -17.56
C MET A 1 28.79 21.96 -16.96
N ARG A 2 29.84 21.34 -16.42
CA ARG A 2 29.67 20.01 -15.81
C ARG A 2 28.77 20.04 -14.57
N ASN A 3 28.74 21.14 -13.87
CA ASN A 3 27.94 21.27 -12.66
C ASN A 3 26.45 21.31 -12.92
N THR A 4 26.05 21.82 -14.08
CA THR A 4 24.65 21.87 -14.46
C THR A 4 24.09 20.51 -14.79
N LEU A 5 24.89 19.61 -15.34
CA LEU A 5 24.48 18.25 -15.63
C LEU A 5 24.25 17.43 -14.38
N LEU A 6 25.07 17.67 -13.36
CA LEU A 6 24.92 17.00 -12.08
C LEU A 6 23.65 17.41 -11.35
N LEU A 7 23.26 18.66 -11.47
CA LEU A 7 22.05 19.18 -10.86
C LEU A 7 20.80 18.57 -11.51
N LEU A 8 20.85 18.35 -12.82
CA LEU A 8 19.73 17.75 -13.54
C LEU A 8 19.49 16.30 -13.14
N THR A 9 20.56 15.56 -12.90
CA THR A 9 20.43 14.17 -12.48
C THR A 9 19.84 14.06 -11.07
N PHE A 10 20.07 15.03 -10.22
CA PHE A 10 19.58 15.03 -8.86
C PHE A 10 18.06 15.23 -8.80
N ILE A 11 17.51 16.02 -9.71
CA ILE A 11 16.07 16.32 -9.73
C ILE A 11 15.23 15.10 -10.09
N ILE A 12 15.78 14.20 -10.92
CA ILE A 12 15.05 13.02 -11.38
C ILE A 12 14.75 12.04 -10.25
N THR A 13 15.63 11.98 -9.24
CA THR A 13 15.46 11.02 -8.14
C THR A 13 14.30 11.37 -7.21
N ILE A 14 13.86 12.63 -7.18
CA ILE A 14 12.80 13.05 -6.27
C ILE A 14 11.44 12.49 -6.67
N PHE A 15 11.21 12.30 -7.97
CA PHE A 15 9.94 11.79 -8.46
C PHE A 15 9.69 10.33 -8.14
N ALA A 16 10.74 9.56 -7.86
CA ALA A 16 10.60 8.14 -7.53
C ALA A 16 9.92 7.91 -6.18
N CYS A 17 9.90 8.90 -5.29
CA CYS A 17 9.36 8.76 -3.95
C CYS A 17 7.84 8.72 -3.90
N ASN A 18 7.15 9.15 -4.96
CA ASN A 18 5.69 9.23 -4.99
C ASN A 18 5.03 8.07 -5.74
N THR A 19 5.82 7.08 -6.12
CA THR A 19 5.33 5.97 -6.93
C THR A 19 4.73 4.88 -6.03
N LYS A 20 3.59 4.36 -6.46
CA LYS A 20 2.95 3.23 -5.80
C LYS A 20 3.83 1.98 -5.96
N HIS A 21 4.01 1.23 -4.87
CA HIS A 21 4.81 0.01 -4.91
C HIS A 21 4.05 -1.12 -5.58
N ASP A 22 4.75 -1.89 -6.41
CA ASP A 22 4.13 -3.00 -7.12
C ASP A 22 4.10 -4.25 -6.23
N TYR A 23 2.92 -4.85 -6.14
CA TYR A 23 2.74 -6.12 -5.47
C TYR A 23 2.47 -7.19 -6.52
N PRO A 24 2.84 -8.45 -6.27
CA PRO A 24 2.51 -9.54 -7.20
C PRO A 24 1.00 -9.65 -7.40
N SER A 25 0.59 -10.05 -8.61
CA SER A 25 -0.83 -10.07 -8.96
C SER A 25 -1.63 -11.05 -8.11
N ASP A 26 -1.03 -12.18 -7.72
CA ASP A 26 -1.70 -13.14 -6.84
C ASP A 26 -1.95 -12.55 -5.45
N VAL A 27 -1.04 -11.72 -4.96
CA VAL A 27 -1.19 -11.04 -3.68
C VAL A 27 -2.33 -10.02 -3.73
N THR A 28 -2.38 -9.23 -4.79
CA THR A 28 -3.45 -8.23 -4.93
C THR A 28 -4.81 -8.89 -5.11
N GLN A 29 -4.89 -9.98 -5.85
CA GLN A 29 -6.13 -10.73 -6.00
C GLN A 29 -6.60 -11.31 -4.69
N ASN A 30 -5.70 -11.91 -3.92
CA ASN A 30 -6.04 -12.44 -2.61
C ASN A 30 -6.52 -11.34 -1.67
N PHE A 31 -5.87 -10.19 -1.69
CA PHE A 31 -6.30 -9.06 -0.89
C PHE A 31 -7.71 -8.63 -1.26
N MET A 32 -7.97 -8.46 -2.55
CA MET A 32 -9.29 -8.04 -3.00
C MET A 32 -10.38 -9.03 -2.63
N ASN A 33 -10.11 -10.33 -2.82
CA ASN A 33 -11.06 -11.37 -2.47
C ASN A 33 -11.37 -11.36 -0.97
N SER A 34 -10.33 -11.29 -0.14
CA SER A 34 -10.49 -11.27 1.31
C SER A 34 -11.25 -10.03 1.77
N CYS A 35 -10.93 -8.89 1.19
CA CYS A 35 -11.59 -7.63 1.54
C CYS A 35 -13.08 -7.67 1.23
N GLN A 36 -13.44 -8.16 0.05
CA GLN A 36 -14.83 -8.22 -0.37
C GLN A 36 -15.62 -9.23 0.44
N MET A 37 -15.01 -10.34 0.80
CA MET A 37 -15.68 -11.39 1.55
C MET A 37 -15.85 -11.06 3.04
N THR A 38 -14.81 -10.50 3.66
CA THR A 38 -14.83 -10.32 5.12
C THR A 38 -15.52 -9.06 5.58
N SER A 39 -15.40 -7.98 4.81
CA SER A 39 -15.97 -6.69 5.23
C SER A 39 -17.27 -6.36 4.53
N GLY A 40 -17.75 -7.26 3.68
CA GLY A 40 -18.94 -6.95 2.87
C GLY A 40 -18.71 -5.73 2.00
N GLY A 41 -17.46 -5.33 1.83
CA GLY A 41 -17.11 -4.16 1.09
C GLY A 41 -17.28 -4.34 -0.40
N ASN A 42 -17.58 -3.26 -1.09
CA ASN A 42 -17.66 -3.31 -2.53
C ASN A 42 -16.23 -3.21 -3.12
N GLN A 43 -16.17 -3.49 -4.41
CA GLN A 43 -14.89 -3.54 -5.11
C GLN A 43 -14.17 -2.19 -5.07
N GLU A 44 -14.92 -1.10 -5.14
CA GLU A 44 -14.34 0.25 -5.15
C GLU A 44 -13.63 0.56 -3.83
N ASN A 45 -14.26 0.25 -2.71
CA ASN A 45 -13.68 0.49 -1.41
C ASN A 45 -12.45 -0.38 -1.18
N CYS A 46 -12.50 -1.62 -1.59
CA CYS A 46 -11.35 -2.54 -1.46
C CYS A 46 -10.20 -2.11 -2.35
N SER A 47 -10.49 -1.65 -3.56
CA SER A 47 -9.47 -1.14 -4.47
C SER A 47 -8.83 0.14 -3.92
N CYS A 48 -9.63 1.02 -3.35
CA CYS A 48 -9.14 2.24 -2.71
C CYS A 48 -8.19 1.91 -1.56
N LEU A 49 -8.59 0.96 -0.71
CA LEU A 49 -7.76 0.54 0.42
C LEU A 49 -6.44 -0.06 -0.04
N LEU A 50 -6.50 -0.96 -1.02
CA LEU A 50 -5.29 -1.59 -1.56
C LEU A 50 -4.34 -0.55 -2.15
N ASP A 51 -4.87 0.39 -2.91
CA ASP A 51 -4.06 1.44 -3.53
C ASP A 51 -3.29 2.25 -2.47
N LYS A 52 -3.95 2.59 -1.39
CA LYS A 52 -3.32 3.35 -0.32
C LYS A 52 -2.28 2.53 0.45
N ILE A 53 -2.55 1.25 0.64
CA ILE A 53 -1.58 0.35 1.27
C ILE A 53 -0.33 0.23 0.39
N GLN A 54 -0.51 0.10 -0.92
CA GLN A 54 0.62 -0.01 -1.84
C GLN A 54 1.45 1.26 -1.89
N LYS A 55 0.85 2.41 -1.61
CA LYS A 55 1.60 3.66 -1.56
C LYS A 55 2.41 3.80 -0.27
N LYS A 56 1.91 3.26 0.82
CA LYS A 56 2.54 3.41 2.12
C LYS A 56 3.59 2.33 2.41
N TYR A 57 3.31 1.10 2.04
CA TYR A 57 4.17 -0.04 2.36
C TYR A 57 4.76 -0.66 1.11
N THR A 58 6.06 -0.99 1.17
CA THR A 58 6.66 -1.83 0.13
C THR A 58 6.07 -3.23 0.23
N TYR A 59 6.23 -4.03 -0.81
CA TYR A 59 5.76 -5.41 -0.76
C TYR A 59 6.46 -6.19 0.36
N GLU A 60 7.74 -5.93 0.57
CA GLU A 60 8.51 -6.59 1.63
C GLU A 60 7.93 -6.26 3.01
N GLU A 61 7.60 -5.01 3.25
CA GLU A 61 6.98 -4.58 4.50
C GLU A 61 5.61 -5.20 4.69
N PHE A 62 4.82 -5.21 3.63
CA PHE A 62 3.48 -5.79 3.66
C PHE A 62 3.55 -7.30 3.92
N SER A 63 4.47 -8.00 3.26
CA SER A 63 4.67 -9.43 3.46
C SER A 63 5.07 -9.75 4.89
N ALA A 64 5.95 -8.95 5.48
CA ALA A 64 6.34 -9.13 6.88
C ALA A 64 5.17 -8.96 7.83
N ILE A 65 4.29 -8.01 7.53
CA ILE A 65 3.07 -7.79 8.32
C ILE A 65 2.15 -9.01 8.23
N GLU A 66 2.00 -9.57 7.03
CA GLU A 66 1.16 -10.75 6.84
C GLU A 66 1.68 -11.94 7.65
N VAL A 67 2.99 -12.15 7.65
CA VAL A 67 3.61 -13.25 8.42
C VAL A 67 3.31 -13.08 9.90
N LYS A 68 3.41 -11.87 10.42
CA LYS A 68 3.10 -11.61 11.83
C LYS A 68 1.63 -11.88 12.15
N MET A 69 0.74 -11.48 11.25
CA MET A 69 -0.70 -11.71 11.45
C MET A 69 -1.02 -13.21 11.44
N GLN A 70 -0.36 -14.00 10.60
CA GLN A 70 -0.53 -15.44 10.57
C GLN A 70 -0.05 -16.09 11.86
N ALA A 71 0.95 -15.50 12.50
CA ALA A 71 1.47 -15.99 13.77
C ALA A 71 0.66 -15.50 14.97
N GLY A 72 -0.45 -14.82 14.75
CA GLY A 72 -1.30 -14.31 15.81
C GLY A 72 -0.85 -12.97 16.37
N GLN A 73 0.14 -12.35 15.77
CA GLN A 73 0.64 -11.04 16.18
C GLN A 73 0.13 -9.99 15.20
N THR A 74 -0.69 -9.06 15.68
CA THR A 74 -1.24 -8.04 14.80
C THR A 74 -0.57 -6.70 15.09
N PRO A 75 0.17 -6.14 14.12
CA PRO A 75 0.81 -4.83 14.32
C PRO A 75 -0.23 -3.74 14.47
N THR A 76 -0.17 -3.02 15.58
CA THR A 76 -1.15 -1.97 15.87
C THR A 76 -1.07 -0.81 14.87
N ASP A 77 0.15 -0.48 14.44
CA ASP A 77 0.35 0.60 13.47
C ASP A 77 -0.37 0.31 12.15
N PHE A 78 -0.28 -0.93 11.71
CA PHE A 78 -0.95 -1.35 10.47
C PHE A 78 -2.47 -1.29 10.62
N LEU A 79 -2.99 -1.79 11.75
CA LEU A 79 -4.42 -1.77 12.02
C LEU A 79 -4.96 -0.34 12.07
N ASP A 80 -4.24 0.55 12.74
CA ASP A 80 -4.65 1.96 12.83
C ASP A 80 -4.68 2.60 11.45
N TYR A 81 -3.67 2.34 10.65
CA TYR A 81 -3.61 2.88 9.30
C TYR A 81 -4.75 2.36 8.43
N VAL A 82 -5.00 1.06 8.47
CA VAL A 82 -6.07 0.44 7.69
C VAL A 82 -7.43 0.99 8.11
N GLY A 83 -7.66 1.13 9.40
CA GLY A 83 -8.90 1.70 9.90
C GLY A 83 -9.13 3.12 9.41
N LYS A 84 -8.10 3.94 9.46
CA LYS A 84 -8.16 5.32 8.98
C LYS A 84 -8.44 5.38 7.49
N VAL A 85 -7.72 4.60 6.71
CA VAL A 85 -7.86 4.58 5.26
C VAL A 85 -9.23 4.04 4.85
N ARG A 86 -9.71 3.02 5.55
CA ARG A 86 -11.03 2.45 5.28
C ARG A 86 -12.13 3.50 5.47
N ALA A 87 -12.01 4.32 6.51
CA ALA A 87 -12.95 5.41 6.72
C ALA A 87 -12.87 6.43 5.60
N GLU A 88 -11.67 6.75 5.12
CA GLU A 88 -11.51 7.68 4.01
C GLU A 88 -12.11 7.12 2.72
N CYS A 89 -11.90 5.85 2.45
CA CYS A 89 -12.38 5.22 1.23
C CYS A 89 -13.91 5.08 1.22
N SER A 90 -14.53 4.94 2.38
CA SER A 90 -15.99 4.77 2.45
C SER A 90 -16.76 6.08 2.41
N LYS A 91 -16.07 7.21 2.43
CA LYS A 91 -16.75 8.53 2.39
C LYS A 91 -17.22 8.94 1.00
N LYS A 92 -16.96 8.16 0.00
CA LYS A 92 -17.35 8.52 -1.37
C LYS A 92 -18.82 8.27 -1.64
#